data_f7cd2f8570744acb6ef0bec450162df6
#
_entry.id   f7cd2f8570744acb6ef0bec450162df6
#
_cell.length_a   1.000
_cell.length_b   1.000
_cell.length_c   1.000
_cell.angle_alpha   90.00
_cell.angle_beta   90.00
_cell.angle_gamma   90.00
#
_symmetry.space_group_name_H-M   'P 1'
#
loop_
_entity.id
_entity.type
_entity.pdbx_description
1 polymer ?
#
loop_
_entity_poly.entity_id
_entity_poly.type
_entity_poly.pdbx_seq_one_letter_code
_entity_poly.pdbx_strand_id
1 'polypeptide(L)'
;MRNHRNKGELLKIPKQTPRSDKFLKEIYFADFNPRLQTKLLVHGWRSNEESDTVQNIKNNYLSRKNLNIISVDYRDIAANNFYFTPVFQIREVGKYIAELIDYLVTVKKARTEDFHLIGHSLGSHLAGYAAAFVKTGKVGRVTGLDPAILGFEWSSPEWRLDSSDATFVDVIHTAAGSCGFRDPIGHVDFYPNGGIIQPGCGDNIFEQRSAYSRFSSILTDVQNGIENIFTFLVESR
;
A
#
# COMPACT_ATOMS: atom_id res chain seq x y z
N MET A 1 -8.72 5.98 36.21
CA MET A 1 -7.99 5.03 35.31
C MET A 1 -7.54 5.80 34.09
N ARG A 2 -6.24 6.07 33.94
CA ARG A 2 -5.70 6.74 32.74
C ARG A 2 -5.70 5.73 31.61
N ASN A 3 -6.55 5.95 30.59
CA ASN A 3 -6.47 5.23 29.32
C ASN A 3 -5.10 5.55 28.69
N HIS A 4 -4.18 4.61 28.74
CA HIS A 4 -3.03 4.64 27.84
C HIS A 4 -3.59 4.46 26.41
N ARG A 5 -3.82 5.56 25.71
CA ARG A 5 -4.19 5.55 24.30
C ARG A 5 -3.01 4.98 23.55
N ASN A 6 -3.22 3.81 22.96
CA ASN A 6 -2.27 3.23 22.01
C ASN A 6 -1.99 4.27 20.91
N LYS A 7 -0.75 4.76 20.82
CA LYS A 7 -0.39 5.85 19.88
C LYS A 7 -0.18 5.37 18.45
N GLY A 8 -0.31 4.07 18.21
CA GLY A 8 0.12 3.45 16.96
C GLY A 8 1.64 3.29 16.88
N GLU A 9 2.07 2.27 16.18
CA GLU A 9 3.48 1.96 15.95
C GLU A 9 3.90 2.40 14.55
N LEU A 10 5.17 2.77 14.36
CA LEU A 10 5.73 3.19 13.09
C LEU A 10 6.72 2.16 12.58
N LEU A 11 6.46 1.62 11.39
CA LEU A 11 7.42 0.80 10.65
C LEU A 11 8.09 1.65 9.57
N LYS A 12 9.37 2.01 9.75
CA LYS A 12 10.19 2.66 8.72
C LYS A 12 10.90 1.63 7.87
N ILE A 13 10.76 1.73 6.56
CA ILE A 13 11.46 0.90 5.58
C ILE A 13 12.58 1.75 4.95
N PRO A 14 13.85 1.46 5.22
CA PRO A 14 14.96 2.22 4.66
C PRO A 14 15.15 1.92 3.17
N LYS A 15 15.75 2.88 2.43
CA LYS A 15 16.01 2.81 0.99
C LYS A 15 16.91 1.63 0.59
N GLN A 16 17.87 1.28 1.44
CA GLN A 16 18.67 0.06 1.33
C GLN A 16 18.16 -0.92 2.38
N THR A 17 17.47 -1.93 1.90
CA THR A 17 16.87 -2.96 2.75
C THR A 17 17.97 -3.81 3.39
N PRO A 18 18.18 -3.74 4.72
CA PRO A 18 19.09 -4.67 5.40
C PRO A 18 18.52 -6.09 5.32
N ARG A 19 19.38 -7.09 5.18
CA ARG A 19 18.93 -8.50 5.27
C ARG A 19 18.22 -8.74 6.60
N SER A 20 17.07 -9.38 6.51
CA SER A 20 15.93 -9.46 7.41
C SER A 20 16.17 -9.66 8.92
N ASP A 21 17.13 -10.49 9.33
CA ASP A 21 17.23 -10.95 10.73
C ASP A 21 17.64 -9.85 11.73
N LYS A 22 18.40 -8.85 11.28
CA LYS A 22 18.85 -7.75 12.14
C LYS A 22 17.78 -6.69 12.31
N PHE A 23 17.04 -6.41 11.23
CA PHE A 23 16.02 -5.37 11.19
C PHE A 23 14.84 -5.68 12.13
N LEU A 24 14.32 -6.92 12.10
CA LEU A 24 13.19 -7.33 12.95
C LEU A 24 13.53 -7.34 14.44
N LYS A 25 14.81 -7.58 14.80
CA LYS A 25 15.28 -7.55 16.20
C LYS A 25 15.38 -6.13 16.77
N GLU A 26 15.54 -5.13 15.91
CA GLU A 26 15.65 -3.72 16.30
C GLU A 26 14.29 -3.02 16.39
N ILE A 27 13.22 -3.62 15.81
CA ILE A 27 11.87 -3.06 15.92
C ILE A 27 11.28 -3.41 17.29
N TYR A 28 11.19 -2.39 18.14
CA TYR A 28 10.63 -2.52 19.48
C TYR A 28 9.13 -2.17 19.47
N PHE A 29 8.29 -3.21 19.44
CA PHE A 29 6.84 -3.08 19.61
C PHE A 29 6.46 -3.27 21.09
N ALA A 30 6.71 -2.24 21.91
CA ALA A 30 6.47 -2.32 23.36
C ALA A 30 4.99 -2.51 23.68
N ASP A 31 4.12 -1.80 22.97
CA ASP A 31 2.70 -1.71 23.26
C ASP A 31 1.85 -2.65 22.38
N PHE A 32 2.47 -3.49 21.55
CA PHE A 32 1.75 -4.43 20.70
C PHE A 32 1.04 -5.50 21.54
N ASN A 33 -0.28 -5.56 21.40
CA ASN A 33 -1.11 -6.56 22.05
C ASN A 33 -1.59 -7.64 21.07
N PRO A 34 -1.07 -8.88 21.13
CA PRO A 34 -1.40 -9.93 20.16
C PRO A 34 -2.84 -10.45 20.21
N ARG A 35 -3.63 -10.02 21.21
CA ARG A 35 -5.05 -10.38 21.34
C ARG A 35 -5.97 -9.39 20.64
N LEU A 36 -5.43 -8.31 20.09
CA LEU A 36 -6.20 -7.26 19.42
C LEU A 36 -6.00 -7.38 17.89
N GLN A 37 -7.02 -6.97 17.15
CA GLN A 37 -6.88 -6.78 15.71
C GLN A 37 -5.78 -5.77 15.40
N THR A 38 -5.06 -6.00 14.33
CA THR A 38 -3.96 -5.15 13.85
C THR A 38 -4.29 -4.54 12.50
N LYS A 39 -4.21 -3.21 12.40
CA LYS A 39 -4.33 -2.48 11.13
C LYS A 39 -2.96 -2.02 10.70
N LEU A 40 -2.54 -2.39 9.47
CA LEU A 40 -1.37 -1.84 8.81
C LEU A 40 -1.82 -0.80 7.80
N LEU A 41 -1.32 0.44 7.91
CA LEU A 41 -1.66 1.55 7.03
C LEU A 41 -0.48 1.83 6.10
N VAL A 42 -0.73 1.83 4.79
CA VAL A 42 0.30 1.94 3.75
C VAL A 42 -0.01 3.12 2.85
N HIS A 43 0.87 4.13 2.83
CA HIS A 43 0.70 5.33 2.01
C HIS A 43 1.00 5.09 0.53
N GLY A 44 0.71 6.08 -0.32
CA GLY A 44 0.94 6.03 -1.76
C GLY A 44 2.29 6.63 -2.20
N TRP A 45 2.46 6.76 -3.52
CA TRP A 45 3.61 7.42 -4.14
C TRP A 45 3.69 8.90 -3.73
N ARG A 46 4.93 9.40 -3.48
CA ARG A 46 5.23 10.76 -3.01
C ARG A 46 4.45 11.17 -1.76
N SER A 47 4.12 10.18 -0.94
CA SER A 47 3.43 10.34 0.34
C SER A 47 4.29 9.79 1.47
N ASN A 48 3.75 9.79 2.69
CA ASN A 48 4.40 9.28 3.89
C ASN A 48 3.34 8.97 4.96
N GLU A 49 3.77 8.44 6.11
CA GLU A 49 2.90 8.09 7.22
C GLU A 49 2.22 9.30 7.90
N GLU A 50 2.75 10.51 7.71
CA GLU A 50 2.18 11.74 8.27
C GLU A 50 1.09 12.33 7.39
N SER A 51 0.86 11.79 6.19
CA SER A 51 -0.18 12.25 5.28
C SER A 51 -1.57 12.21 5.91
N ASP A 52 -2.43 13.14 5.52
CA ASP A 52 -3.80 13.25 6.03
C ASP A 52 -4.56 11.93 5.87
N THR A 53 -4.38 11.22 4.77
CA THR A 53 -5.03 9.92 4.53
C THR A 53 -4.66 8.92 5.63
N VAL A 54 -3.38 8.74 5.92
CA VAL A 54 -2.91 7.80 6.94
C VAL A 54 -3.33 8.26 8.33
N GLN A 55 -3.14 9.54 8.65
CA GLN A 55 -3.44 10.07 9.97
C GLN A 55 -4.93 10.07 10.28
N ASN A 56 -5.79 10.40 9.31
CA ASN A 56 -7.24 10.35 9.48
C ASN A 56 -7.73 8.93 9.71
N ILE A 57 -7.26 7.95 8.94
CA ILE A 57 -7.61 6.54 9.13
C ILE A 57 -7.15 6.08 10.52
N LYS A 58 -5.89 6.34 10.89
CA LYS A 58 -5.32 5.99 12.20
C LYS A 58 -6.15 6.56 13.35
N ASN A 59 -6.38 7.88 13.32
CA ASN A 59 -7.09 8.56 14.40
C ASN A 59 -8.54 8.11 14.54
N ASN A 60 -9.23 7.86 13.43
CA ASN A 60 -10.60 7.34 13.44
C ASN A 60 -10.67 5.93 14.02
N TYR A 61 -9.74 5.05 13.70
CA TYR A 61 -9.70 3.72 14.32
C TYR A 61 -9.42 3.78 15.81
N LEU A 62 -8.37 4.53 16.22
CA LEU A 62 -7.97 4.64 17.63
C LEU A 62 -9.02 5.33 18.51
N SER A 63 -9.85 6.22 17.95
CA SER A 63 -10.92 6.88 18.69
C SER A 63 -12.12 5.95 18.98
N ARG A 64 -12.29 4.88 18.19
CA ARG A 64 -13.49 4.04 18.23
C ARG A 64 -13.26 2.64 18.78
N LYS A 65 -12.04 2.12 18.67
CA LYS A 65 -11.73 0.72 19.00
C LYS A 65 -10.37 0.60 19.68
N ASN A 66 -10.27 -0.39 20.56
CA ASN A 66 -8.98 -0.82 21.08
C ASN A 66 -8.38 -1.85 20.10
N LEU A 67 -7.29 -1.47 19.42
CA LEU A 67 -6.63 -2.27 18.40
C LEU A 67 -5.18 -1.82 18.23
N ASN A 68 -4.35 -2.63 17.56
CA ASN A 68 -3.03 -2.21 17.14
C ASN A 68 -3.11 -1.45 15.83
N ILE A 69 -2.33 -0.37 15.69
CA ILE A 69 -2.09 0.28 14.40
C ILE A 69 -0.60 0.32 14.15
N ILE A 70 -0.21 -0.08 12.95
CA ILE A 70 1.16 0.01 12.43
C ILE A 70 1.09 0.86 11.15
N SER A 71 1.72 2.03 11.17
CA SER A 71 1.89 2.85 9.96
C SER A 71 3.19 2.45 9.27
N VAL A 72 3.12 2.10 8.01
CA VAL A 72 4.28 1.75 7.19
C VAL A 72 4.80 3.00 6.50
N ASP A 73 6.04 3.38 6.77
CA ASP A 73 6.72 4.48 6.10
C ASP A 73 7.82 3.95 5.19
N TYR A 74 7.58 4.04 3.89
CA TYR A 74 8.54 3.71 2.84
C TYR A 74 8.85 4.93 1.96
N ARG A 75 8.77 6.15 2.56
CA ARG A 75 8.93 7.44 1.87
C ARG A 75 10.21 7.52 1.05
N ASP A 76 11.32 6.95 1.52
CA ASP A 76 12.61 6.99 0.83
C ASP A 76 12.57 6.29 -0.54
N ILE A 77 11.68 5.31 -0.69
CA ILE A 77 11.38 4.61 -1.96
C ILE A 77 10.29 5.39 -2.71
N ALA A 78 9.20 5.74 -2.01
CA ALA A 78 8.03 6.40 -2.59
C ALA A 78 8.31 7.82 -3.11
N ALA A 79 9.35 8.51 -2.59
CA ALA A 79 9.73 9.87 -3.02
C ALA A 79 10.44 9.93 -4.37
N ASN A 80 10.77 8.80 -4.99
CA ASN A 80 11.45 8.81 -6.27
C ASN A 80 10.57 9.50 -7.33
N ASN A 81 11.15 10.47 -8.05
CA ASN A 81 10.44 11.24 -9.06
C ASN A 81 10.06 10.39 -10.29
N PHE A 82 10.87 9.39 -10.61
CA PHE A 82 10.55 8.42 -11.65
C PHE A 82 9.64 7.32 -11.08
N TYR A 83 8.35 7.41 -11.38
CA TYR A 83 7.29 6.59 -10.81
C TYR A 83 7.55 5.07 -10.86
N PHE A 84 8.14 4.57 -11.95
CA PHE A 84 8.36 3.12 -12.09
C PHE A 84 9.42 2.57 -11.14
N THR A 85 10.34 3.40 -10.63
CA THR A 85 11.30 2.93 -9.62
C THR A 85 10.59 2.38 -8.38
N PRO A 86 9.69 3.12 -7.70
CA PRO A 86 8.93 2.55 -6.59
C PRO A 86 8.01 1.41 -7.03
N VAL A 87 7.40 1.43 -8.23
CA VAL A 87 6.56 0.31 -8.72
C VAL A 87 7.34 -1.01 -8.70
N PHE A 88 8.58 -1.02 -9.16
CA PHE A 88 9.41 -2.24 -9.13
C PHE A 88 9.91 -2.60 -7.72
N GLN A 89 10.08 -1.61 -6.84
CA GLN A 89 10.64 -1.82 -5.51
C GLN A 89 9.61 -2.23 -4.46
N ILE A 90 8.33 -1.86 -4.61
CA ILE A 90 7.31 -2.14 -3.57
C ILE A 90 7.11 -3.63 -3.32
N ARG A 91 7.42 -4.49 -4.28
CA ARG A 91 7.33 -5.94 -4.08
C ARG A 91 8.33 -6.43 -3.02
N GLU A 92 9.55 -5.88 -3.02
CA GLU A 92 10.52 -6.18 -1.97
C GLU A 92 10.10 -5.58 -0.62
N VAL A 93 9.53 -4.38 -0.62
CA VAL A 93 8.94 -3.78 0.59
C VAL A 93 7.83 -4.67 1.13
N GLY A 94 6.99 -5.25 0.26
CA GLY A 94 5.95 -6.21 0.63
C GLY A 94 6.49 -7.43 1.39
N LYS A 95 7.64 -7.97 0.97
CA LYS A 95 8.31 -9.07 1.69
C LYS A 95 8.70 -8.68 3.11
N TYR A 96 9.20 -7.46 3.32
CA TYR A 96 9.54 -6.98 4.67
C TYR A 96 8.32 -6.85 5.58
N ILE A 97 7.22 -6.35 5.03
CA ILE A 97 5.96 -6.26 5.80
C ILE A 97 5.46 -7.67 6.12
N ALA A 98 5.55 -8.62 5.18
CA ALA A 98 5.18 -10.01 5.41
C ALA A 98 6.05 -10.65 6.52
N GLU A 99 7.36 -10.45 6.49
CA GLU A 99 8.29 -10.92 7.53
C GLU A 99 7.96 -10.33 8.91
N LEU A 100 7.55 -9.06 8.97
CA LEU A 100 7.06 -8.46 10.21
C LEU A 100 5.79 -9.16 10.70
N ILE A 101 4.81 -9.41 9.83
CA ILE A 101 3.58 -10.12 10.21
C ILE A 101 3.94 -11.52 10.72
N ASP A 102 4.77 -12.26 10.00
CA ASP A 102 5.24 -13.59 10.40
C ASP A 102 5.95 -13.57 11.77
N TYR A 103 6.77 -12.53 12.04
CA TYR A 103 7.39 -12.32 13.35
C TYR A 103 6.34 -12.08 14.45
N LEU A 104 5.38 -11.20 14.21
CA LEU A 104 4.33 -10.91 15.19
C LEU A 104 3.46 -12.15 15.49
N VAL A 105 3.21 -12.97 14.49
CA VAL A 105 2.47 -14.24 14.66
C VAL A 105 3.31 -15.27 15.42
N THR A 106 4.55 -15.51 15.00
CA THR A 106 5.38 -16.57 15.57
C THR A 106 5.91 -16.25 16.95
N VAL A 107 6.38 -15.01 17.15
CA VAL A 107 7.04 -14.58 18.39
C VAL A 107 6.07 -13.93 19.38
N LYS A 108 5.23 -12.99 18.91
CA LYS A 108 4.26 -12.30 19.77
C LYS A 108 2.94 -13.06 19.94
N LYS A 109 2.71 -14.14 19.18
CA LYS A 109 1.50 -14.98 19.24
C LYS A 109 0.22 -14.29 18.78
N ALA A 110 0.36 -13.33 17.84
CA ALA A 110 -0.78 -12.78 17.11
C ALA A 110 -1.40 -13.84 16.18
N ARG A 111 -2.59 -13.59 15.68
CA ARG A 111 -3.26 -14.46 14.70
C ARG A 111 -3.22 -13.80 13.34
N THR A 112 -2.85 -14.53 12.29
CA THR A 112 -2.73 -13.97 10.93
C THR A 112 -4.04 -13.39 10.43
N GLU A 113 -5.16 -14.02 10.75
CA GLU A 113 -6.50 -13.57 10.38
C GLU A 113 -6.94 -12.27 11.06
N ASP A 114 -6.28 -11.83 12.13
CA ASP A 114 -6.56 -10.56 12.81
C ASP A 114 -5.86 -9.35 12.16
N PHE A 115 -5.05 -9.58 11.14
CA PHE A 115 -4.43 -8.50 10.37
C PHE A 115 -5.34 -7.98 9.27
N HIS A 116 -5.42 -6.65 9.16
CA HIS A 116 -6.07 -5.92 8.10
C HIS A 116 -5.10 -4.88 7.53
N LEU A 117 -4.68 -5.07 6.29
CA LEU A 117 -3.80 -4.15 5.57
C LEU A 117 -4.66 -3.16 4.78
N ILE A 118 -4.36 -1.88 4.88
CA ILE A 118 -5.11 -0.79 4.23
C ILE A 118 -4.10 0.05 3.46
N GLY A 119 -4.16 -0.01 2.15
CA GLY A 119 -3.24 0.71 1.26
C GLY A 119 -3.96 1.76 0.42
N HIS A 120 -3.29 2.88 0.15
CA HIS A 120 -3.76 3.93 -0.75
C HIS A 120 -2.91 3.97 -2.02
N SER A 121 -3.54 4.06 -3.20
CA SER A 121 -2.86 4.20 -4.49
C SER A 121 -1.81 3.10 -4.71
N LEU A 122 -0.53 3.44 -4.92
CA LEU A 122 0.59 2.49 -4.99
C LEU A 122 0.67 1.58 -3.74
N GLY A 123 0.32 2.12 -2.57
CA GLY A 123 0.28 1.37 -1.32
C GLY A 123 -0.78 0.26 -1.28
N SER A 124 -1.80 0.32 -2.14
CA SER A 124 -2.79 -0.77 -2.27
C SER A 124 -2.15 -2.05 -2.82
N HIS A 125 -1.31 -1.92 -3.86
CA HIS A 125 -0.58 -3.06 -4.42
C HIS A 125 0.49 -3.57 -3.45
N LEU A 126 1.17 -2.64 -2.74
CA LEU A 126 2.10 -3.00 -1.69
C LEU A 126 1.42 -3.81 -0.57
N ALA A 127 0.21 -3.42 -0.16
CA ALA A 127 -0.56 -4.14 0.84
C ALA A 127 -0.95 -5.55 0.35
N GLY A 128 -1.33 -5.70 -0.93
CA GLY A 128 -1.57 -6.99 -1.59
C GLY A 128 -0.33 -7.87 -1.55
N TYR A 129 0.83 -7.39 -2.03
CA TYR A 129 2.09 -8.13 -1.97
C TYR A 129 2.45 -8.56 -0.54
N ALA A 130 2.30 -7.64 0.43
CA ALA A 130 2.60 -7.96 1.81
C ALA A 130 1.73 -9.12 2.32
N ALA A 131 0.42 -9.08 2.03
CA ALA A 131 -0.51 -10.13 2.44
C ALA A 131 -0.21 -11.47 1.75
N ALA A 132 0.07 -11.45 0.42
CA ALA A 132 0.39 -12.65 -0.36
C ALA A 132 1.69 -13.34 0.08
N PHE A 133 2.68 -12.58 0.60
CA PHE A 133 3.97 -13.13 1.02
C PHE A 133 4.00 -13.67 2.45
N VAL A 134 2.96 -13.47 3.26
CA VAL A 134 2.87 -14.02 4.62
C VAL A 134 2.88 -15.55 4.59
N LYS A 135 3.72 -16.17 5.42
CA LYS A 135 3.92 -17.62 5.46
C LYS A 135 3.18 -18.30 6.61
N THR A 136 2.83 -17.55 7.65
CA THR A 136 2.19 -18.08 8.87
C THR A 136 0.69 -18.32 8.74
N GLY A 137 0.09 -17.97 7.60
CA GLY A 137 -1.32 -18.16 7.31
C GLY A 137 -1.83 -17.09 6.35
N LYS A 138 -3.12 -17.06 6.10
CA LYS A 138 -3.75 -16.08 5.22
C LYS A 138 -4.18 -14.86 6.02
N VAL A 139 -3.77 -13.66 5.59
CA VAL A 139 -4.19 -12.38 6.17
C VAL A 139 -5.71 -12.26 6.11
N GLY A 140 -6.33 -11.75 7.17
CA GLY A 140 -7.79 -11.67 7.28
C GLY A 140 -8.41 -10.72 6.25
N ARG A 141 -7.79 -9.53 6.02
CA ARG A 141 -8.35 -8.53 5.09
C ARG A 141 -7.29 -7.63 4.47
N VAL A 142 -7.50 -7.29 3.20
CA VAL A 142 -6.83 -6.17 2.54
C VAL A 142 -7.89 -5.20 2.01
N THR A 143 -7.71 -3.91 2.25
CA THR A 143 -8.52 -2.85 1.64
C THR A 143 -7.63 -2.00 0.73
N GLY A 144 -7.96 -1.97 -0.57
CA GLY A 144 -7.36 -1.07 -1.55
C GLY A 144 -8.16 0.23 -1.64
N LEU A 145 -7.53 1.37 -1.31
CA LEU A 145 -8.11 2.69 -1.47
C LEU A 145 -7.56 3.30 -2.76
N ASP A 146 -8.39 3.33 -3.80
CA ASP A 146 -8.06 3.83 -5.13
C ASP A 146 -6.74 3.27 -5.67
N PRO A 147 -6.61 1.94 -5.87
CA PRO A 147 -5.37 1.31 -6.30
C PRO A 147 -4.82 1.94 -7.58
N ALA A 148 -3.53 2.19 -7.65
CA ALA A 148 -2.90 2.84 -8.80
C ALA A 148 -3.08 2.01 -10.08
N ILE A 149 -3.46 2.65 -11.20
CA ILE A 149 -3.59 1.98 -12.49
C ILE A 149 -2.23 1.83 -13.20
N LEU A 150 -1.39 2.88 -13.14
CA LEU A 150 -0.14 2.93 -13.90
C LEU A 150 0.86 1.87 -13.40
N GLY A 151 1.33 1.04 -14.33
CA GLY A 151 2.24 -0.07 -14.04
C GLY A 151 1.54 -1.35 -13.60
N PHE A 152 0.19 -1.35 -13.46
CA PHE A 152 -0.57 -2.49 -12.98
C PHE A 152 -1.74 -2.90 -13.89
N GLU A 153 -2.20 -2.01 -14.78
CA GLU A 153 -3.42 -2.21 -15.60
C GLU A 153 -3.41 -3.52 -16.40
N TRP A 154 -2.27 -3.86 -16.98
CA TRP A 154 -2.11 -5.07 -17.80
C TRP A 154 -1.30 -6.17 -17.11
N SER A 155 -1.03 -6.00 -15.82
CA SER A 155 -0.30 -7.01 -15.07
C SER A 155 -1.23 -8.16 -14.68
N SER A 156 -0.69 -9.36 -14.67
CA SER A 156 -1.41 -10.51 -14.12
C SER A 156 -1.62 -10.36 -12.60
N PRO A 157 -2.61 -11.07 -12.02
CA PRO A 157 -2.98 -10.91 -10.61
C PRO A 157 -1.81 -10.98 -9.63
N GLU A 158 -0.84 -11.86 -9.85
CA GLU A 158 0.33 -12.00 -8.99
C GLU A 158 1.28 -10.77 -8.96
N TRP A 159 1.05 -9.80 -9.86
CA TRP A 159 1.81 -8.55 -9.96
C TRP A 159 1.00 -7.31 -9.57
N ARG A 160 -0.11 -7.47 -8.90
CA ARG A 160 -0.95 -6.40 -8.39
C ARG A 160 -1.83 -6.88 -7.24
N LEU A 161 -2.56 -5.99 -6.60
CA LEU A 161 -3.61 -6.37 -5.68
C LEU A 161 -4.69 -7.20 -6.39
N ASP A 162 -5.09 -8.31 -5.79
CA ASP A 162 -6.21 -9.14 -6.26
C ASP A 162 -6.92 -9.87 -5.11
N SER A 163 -8.04 -10.53 -5.43
CA SER A 163 -8.84 -11.23 -4.42
C SER A 163 -8.14 -12.40 -3.75
N SER A 164 -7.06 -12.96 -4.33
CA SER A 164 -6.34 -14.09 -3.74
C SER A 164 -5.39 -13.69 -2.62
N ASP A 165 -5.06 -12.40 -2.44
CA ASP A 165 -4.06 -11.91 -1.50
C ASP A 165 -4.46 -12.10 -0.02
N ALA A 166 -5.76 -12.02 0.29
CA ALA A 166 -6.26 -12.17 1.66
C ALA A 166 -7.55 -13.01 1.71
N THR A 167 -8.01 -13.33 2.91
CA THR A 167 -9.30 -14.01 3.10
C THR A 167 -10.44 -13.14 2.56
N PHE A 168 -10.33 -11.82 2.73
CA PHE A 168 -11.25 -10.86 2.14
C PHE A 168 -10.49 -9.65 1.60
N VAL A 169 -10.75 -9.31 0.34
CA VAL A 169 -10.18 -8.13 -0.32
C VAL A 169 -11.33 -7.23 -0.77
N ASP A 170 -11.33 -6.00 -0.31
CA ASP A 170 -12.26 -4.96 -0.75
C ASP A 170 -11.51 -3.76 -1.32
N VAL A 171 -12.11 -3.17 -2.34
CA VAL A 171 -11.51 -2.05 -3.07
C VAL A 171 -12.50 -0.91 -3.18
N ILE A 172 -12.02 0.31 -2.98
CA ILE A 172 -12.80 1.54 -3.18
C ILE A 172 -12.15 2.30 -4.32
N HIS A 173 -12.88 2.46 -5.43
CA HIS A 173 -12.45 3.16 -6.62
C HIS A 173 -13.01 4.59 -6.61
N THR A 174 -12.13 5.59 -6.64
CA THR A 174 -12.51 7.01 -6.58
C THR A 174 -12.03 7.81 -7.78
N ALA A 175 -11.03 7.30 -8.53
CA ALA A 175 -10.47 7.90 -9.72
C ALA A 175 -10.24 6.88 -10.85
N ALA A 176 -11.18 5.90 -10.98
CA ALA A 176 -11.11 4.77 -11.90
C ALA A 176 -10.87 5.19 -13.36
N GLY A 177 -9.86 4.61 -13.99
CA GLY A 177 -9.51 4.88 -15.39
C GLY A 177 -8.76 6.20 -15.64
N SER A 178 -8.44 6.95 -14.56
CA SER A 178 -7.51 8.09 -14.62
C SER A 178 -6.20 7.74 -13.89
N CYS A 179 -6.14 7.92 -12.57
CA CYS A 179 -5.02 7.49 -11.74
C CYS A 179 -5.29 6.15 -11.05
N GLY A 180 -6.57 5.81 -10.86
CA GLY A 180 -7.03 4.61 -10.17
C GLY A 180 -7.38 3.46 -11.11
N PHE A 181 -7.24 2.25 -10.62
CA PHE A 181 -7.58 1.02 -11.31
C PHE A 181 -9.07 1.01 -11.69
N ARG A 182 -9.39 0.53 -12.90
CA ARG A 182 -10.76 0.60 -13.44
C ARG A 182 -11.58 -0.64 -13.09
N ASP A 183 -10.97 -1.81 -13.33
CA ASP A 183 -11.69 -3.06 -13.26
C ASP A 183 -11.81 -3.57 -11.81
N PRO A 184 -12.82 -4.38 -11.49
CA PRO A 184 -12.90 -5.04 -10.20
C PRO A 184 -11.68 -5.96 -10.00
N ILE A 185 -11.04 -5.84 -8.85
CA ILE A 185 -9.87 -6.64 -8.47
C ILE A 185 -9.97 -7.26 -7.07
N GLY A 186 -11.02 -6.91 -6.32
CA GLY A 186 -11.31 -7.45 -5.00
C GLY A 186 -12.30 -8.60 -5.01
N HIS A 187 -12.71 -9.06 -3.83
CA HIS A 187 -13.93 -9.84 -3.64
C HIS A 187 -15.16 -8.93 -3.74
N VAL A 188 -15.01 -7.67 -3.30
CA VAL A 188 -16.02 -6.62 -3.40
C VAL A 188 -15.33 -5.34 -3.83
N ASP A 189 -15.89 -4.68 -4.82
CA ASP A 189 -15.40 -3.41 -5.35
C ASP A 189 -16.49 -2.35 -5.28
N PHE A 190 -16.16 -1.21 -4.65
CA PHE A 190 -17.05 -0.08 -4.46
C PHE A 190 -16.67 1.06 -5.39
N TYR A 191 -17.67 1.64 -6.06
CA TYR A 191 -17.51 2.77 -6.98
C TYR A 191 -18.38 3.96 -6.52
N PRO A 192 -17.97 4.68 -5.45
CA PRO A 192 -18.72 5.85 -4.97
C PRO A 192 -18.90 6.87 -6.09
N ASN A 193 -20.11 7.37 -6.28
CA ASN A 193 -20.46 8.33 -7.34
C ASN A 193 -20.02 7.88 -8.76
N GLY A 194 -20.06 6.57 -9.03
CA GLY A 194 -19.58 5.99 -10.29
C GLY A 194 -18.07 5.74 -10.37
N GLY A 195 -17.33 6.03 -9.29
CA GLY A 195 -15.91 5.67 -9.13
C GLY A 195 -14.91 6.55 -9.87
N ILE A 196 -15.34 7.52 -10.68
CA ILE A 196 -14.46 8.28 -11.58
C ILE A 196 -14.15 9.67 -11.00
N ILE A 197 -15.18 10.40 -10.56
CA ILE A 197 -15.10 11.76 -10.04
C ILE A 197 -15.89 11.83 -8.73
N GLN A 198 -15.34 12.48 -7.72
CA GLN A 198 -15.99 12.63 -6.43
C GLN A 198 -16.50 14.05 -6.23
N PRO A 199 -17.81 14.26 -5.99
CA PRO A 199 -18.38 15.58 -5.71
C PRO A 199 -17.71 16.24 -4.50
N GLY A 200 -17.39 17.52 -4.60
CA GLY A 200 -16.76 18.28 -3.54
C GLY A 200 -15.24 18.08 -3.39
N CYS A 201 -14.63 17.22 -4.20
CA CYS A 201 -13.17 17.05 -4.27
C CYS A 201 -12.57 17.91 -5.39
N GLY A 202 -12.86 19.23 -5.37
CA GLY A 202 -12.42 20.19 -6.39
C GLY A 202 -13.27 20.10 -7.66
N ASP A 203 -14.11 21.13 -7.90
CA ASP A 203 -15.00 21.22 -9.07
C ASP A 203 -14.23 21.47 -10.39
N ASN A 204 -12.92 21.51 -10.35
CA ASN A 204 -12.08 21.72 -11.52
C ASN A 204 -11.69 20.40 -12.16
N ILE A 205 -12.50 19.96 -13.12
CA ILE A 205 -12.08 18.98 -14.15
C ILE A 205 -10.69 19.32 -14.72
N PHE A 206 -10.29 20.61 -14.70
CA PHE A 206 -8.96 21.08 -15.10
C PHE A 206 -7.86 20.80 -14.08
N GLU A 207 -8.13 20.75 -12.77
CA GLU A 207 -7.14 20.32 -11.76
C GLU A 207 -6.96 18.81 -11.79
N GLN A 208 -8.03 18.05 -11.99
CA GLN A 208 -7.95 16.60 -12.25
C GLN A 208 -7.30 16.33 -13.61
N ARG A 209 -7.58 17.12 -14.67
CA ARG A 209 -6.86 17.07 -15.95
C ARG A 209 -5.42 17.54 -15.83
N SER A 210 -5.10 18.47 -14.93
CA SER A 210 -3.72 18.88 -14.64
C SER A 210 -2.94 17.77 -13.91
N ALA A 211 -3.59 17.03 -13.03
CA ALA A 211 -3.00 15.77 -12.49
C ALA A 211 -2.83 14.74 -13.61
N TYR A 212 -3.81 14.56 -14.48
CA TYR A 212 -3.75 13.68 -15.65
C TYR A 212 -2.74 14.18 -16.69
N SER A 213 -2.60 15.49 -16.94
CA SER A 213 -1.59 16.03 -17.87
C SER A 213 -0.18 15.93 -17.31
N ARG A 214 0.02 16.09 -15.99
CA ARG A 214 1.30 15.76 -15.33
C ARG A 214 1.58 14.28 -15.36
N PHE A 215 0.55 13.46 -15.27
CA PHE A 215 0.64 12.00 -15.38
C PHE A 215 0.90 11.57 -16.84
N SER A 216 0.28 12.25 -17.82
CA SER A 216 0.51 12.06 -19.25
C SER A 216 1.93 12.48 -19.69
N SER A 217 2.50 13.55 -19.11
CA SER A 217 3.90 13.90 -19.35
C SER A 217 4.85 12.84 -18.76
N ILE A 218 4.53 12.30 -17.59
CA ILE A 218 5.23 11.16 -17.01
C ILE A 218 5.11 9.92 -17.91
N LEU A 219 3.93 9.66 -18.50
CA LEU A 219 3.72 8.56 -19.46
C LEU A 219 4.57 8.72 -20.71
N THR A 220 4.69 9.93 -21.24
CA THR A 220 5.52 10.23 -22.43
C THR A 220 7.00 10.03 -22.11
N ASP A 221 7.45 10.49 -20.94
CA ASP A 221 8.83 10.26 -20.47
C ASP A 221 9.13 8.78 -20.21
N VAL A 222 8.11 8.03 -19.82
CA VAL A 222 8.17 6.57 -19.58
C VAL A 222 8.20 5.80 -20.90
N GLN A 223 7.37 6.17 -21.87
CA GLN A 223 7.36 5.52 -23.19
C GLN A 223 8.74 5.66 -23.85
N ASN A 224 9.32 6.87 -23.75
CA ASN A 224 10.69 7.13 -24.20
C ASN A 224 11.75 6.37 -23.37
N GLY A 225 11.50 6.17 -22.07
CA GLY A 225 12.40 5.41 -21.19
C GLY A 225 12.32 3.89 -21.41
N ILE A 226 11.14 3.35 -21.69
CA ILE A 226 10.95 1.92 -22.02
C ILE A 226 11.60 1.58 -23.37
N GLU A 227 11.47 2.43 -24.38
CA GLU A 227 12.17 2.24 -25.66
C GLU A 227 13.68 2.22 -25.48
N ASN A 228 14.23 3.09 -24.63
CA ASN A 228 15.65 3.09 -24.29
C ASN A 228 16.10 1.84 -23.52
N ILE A 229 15.27 1.32 -22.60
CA ILE A 229 15.56 0.07 -21.85
C ILE A 229 15.47 -1.14 -22.79
N PHE A 230 14.48 -1.19 -23.68
CA PHE A 230 14.37 -2.25 -24.69
C PHE A 230 15.54 -2.24 -25.66
N THR A 231 15.97 -1.06 -26.13
CA THR A 231 17.14 -0.91 -26.98
C THR A 231 18.40 -1.38 -26.25
N PHE A 232 18.61 -0.99 -25.01
CA PHE A 232 19.74 -1.43 -24.19
C PHE A 232 19.78 -2.96 -23.96
N LEU A 233 18.61 -3.59 -23.74
CA LEU A 233 18.51 -5.04 -23.53
C LEU A 233 18.66 -5.85 -24.82
N VAL A 234 18.39 -5.25 -25.98
CA VAL A 234 18.57 -5.89 -27.31
C VAL A 234 20.02 -5.75 -27.82
N GLU A 235 20.71 -4.65 -27.51
CA GLU A 235 22.10 -4.39 -27.93
C GLU A 235 23.16 -5.04 -27.03
N SER A 236 22.74 -5.56 -25.83
CA SER A 236 23.63 -6.24 -24.86
C SER A 236 23.63 -7.77 -24.98
N ARG A 237 23.24 -8.33 -26.13
CA ARG A 237 23.34 -9.78 -26.44
C ARG A 237 24.42 -10.09 -27.45
#